data_572402e5c2903678eb84533c0f23650d
#
_entry.id   572402e5c2903678eb84533c0f23650d
#
_cell.length_a   1.000
_cell.length_b   1.000
_cell.length_c   1.000
_cell.angle_alpha   90.00
_cell.angle_beta   90.00
_cell.angle_gamma   90.00
#
_symmetry.space_group_name_H-M   'P 1'
#
loop_
_entity.id
_entity.type
_entity.pdbx_description
1 polymer ?
#
loop_
_entity_poly.entity_id
_entity_poly.type
_entity_poly.pdbx_seq_one_letter_code
_entity_poly.pdbx_strand_id
1 'polypeptide(L)'
;MQDGSIPYDGSVTEAQEWANPDFARNFLNNVYSTLQMRYSLDGDGSMLAAGSDEAVNSNLNSNINIFNNGTWSPVRTIDEVYTNMYQGIRKANIFLVKAPTSAIIPSDGLTFAQDVARLRGEAFFLRAYFEFELVKRYGSMVLVTKVLDPNESLDLPRNSFDDCVKQIALDCDSAIARLPEWTQAWTVGTDKSKFGRATQTAAMALKSRLLLYAASPQYNPSGDPVKWQAAADAAKALMDRNKHKLYTTGNTAYQNIFLWNISGAAYNDEVIFATSTSNSNSVETDHAPISYDGATGRTNPTQEMVNAFEMRTTGRFITDAASGYSAAAPYINRDPRLGFAVMFNGSTFKSKTVDTYVGGKDGLGTNVNATKTGYYMRKFLAEAAVWNTSANTNVRKPWVVFRYAETLLNYAEALNEAQGVGAATQVLAAVNQIRGRTGVAMPALQTTNPAGNGYVAPTKEAIRERIRNERRVELCFEEHRFYDVRRWKEGETTFNKPVTGMRITLTAPNTFTYQTFNVEDRVFTSKNYLFPIAQVELNKAPALKQNPGYN
;
A
#
# COMPACT_ATOMS: atom_id res chain seq x y z
N MET A 1 -65.01 14.78 -19.17
CA MET A 1 -63.68 15.11 -18.64
C MET A 1 -62.94 13.80 -18.50
N GLN A 2 -62.02 13.47 -19.42
CA GLN A 2 -61.18 12.31 -19.28
C GLN A 2 -60.11 12.63 -18.25
N ASP A 3 -60.03 11.87 -17.22
CA ASP A 3 -58.96 11.87 -16.24
C ASP A 3 -57.68 11.44 -16.95
N GLY A 4 -56.76 12.39 -17.11
CA GLY A 4 -55.49 12.20 -17.77
C GLY A 4 -54.44 11.54 -16.88
N SER A 5 -54.82 10.52 -16.09
CA SER A 5 -53.83 9.74 -15.34
C SER A 5 -52.98 8.94 -16.31
N ILE A 6 -51.74 9.33 -16.45
CA ILE A 6 -50.71 8.52 -17.10
C ILE A 6 -50.65 7.18 -16.37
N PRO A 7 -50.77 6.03 -17.07
CA PRO A 7 -50.69 4.74 -16.40
C PRO A 7 -49.33 4.66 -15.67
N TYR A 8 -49.36 4.29 -14.39
CA TYR A 8 -48.15 4.02 -13.63
C TYR A 8 -47.45 2.81 -14.27
N ASP A 9 -46.32 3.09 -14.91
CA ASP A 9 -45.50 2.06 -15.64
C ASP A 9 -44.58 1.25 -14.71
N GLY A 10 -44.66 1.51 -13.40
CA GLY A 10 -43.80 0.87 -12.39
C GLY A 10 -42.40 1.51 -12.29
N SER A 11 -42.10 2.56 -13.06
CA SER A 11 -40.83 3.25 -12.95
C SER A 11 -40.79 4.10 -11.68
N VAL A 12 -39.65 4.06 -10.98
CA VAL A 12 -39.38 4.85 -9.79
C VAL A 12 -38.64 6.12 -10.22
N THR A 13 -39.12 7.28 -9.80
CA THR A 13 -38.43 8.55 -10.11
C THR A 13 -37.15 8.67 -9.29
N GLU A 14 -36.17 9.43 -9.77
CA GLU A 14 -34.92 9.70 -9.04
C GLU A 14 -35.20 10.24 -7.62
N ALA A 15 -36.19 11.10 -7.45
CA ALA A 15 -36.58 11.63 -6.14
C ALA A 15 -37.11 10.54 -5.20
N GLN A 16 -37.87 9.57 -5.71
CA GLN A 16 -38.36 8.43 -4.95
C GLN A 16 -37.23 7.46 -4.55
N GLU A 17 -36.26 7.24 -5.47
CA GLU A 17 -35.07 6.44 -5.17
C GLU A 17 -34.28 7.04 -4.01
N TRP A 18 -33.97 8.31 -4.08
CA TRP A 18 -33.20 8.99 -3.03
C TRP A 18 -33.98 9.18 -1.72
N ALA A 19 -35.30 9.17 -1.76
CA ALA A 19 -36.14 9.12 -0.55
C ALA A 19 -36.07 7.75 0.15
N ASN A 20 -35.63 6.70 -0.53
CA ASN A 20 -35.45 5.37 0.05
C ASN A 20 -34.10 5.29 0.81
N PRO A 21 -34.12 5.03 2.13
CA PRO A 21 -32.89 4.92 2.93
C PRO A 21 -31.93 3.85 2.44
N ASP A 22 -32.44 2.71 2.00
CA ASP A 22 -31.63 1.59 1.52
C ASP A 22 -30.97 1.90 0.17
N PHE A 23 -31.64 2.68 -0.68
CA PHE A 23 -31.04 3.16 -1.92
C PHE A 23 -29.81 4.02 -1.65
N ALA A 24 -29.91 5.01 -0.76
CA ALA A 24 -28.78 5.89 -0.43
C ALA A 24 -27.59 5.10 0.13
N ARG A 25 -27.82 4.10 1.02
CA ARG A 25 -26.77 3.22 1.54
C ARG A 25 -26.17 2.34 0.46
N ASN A 26 -26.98 1.75 -0.40
CA ASN A 26 -26.53 0.91 -1.50
C ASN A 26 -25.77 1.71 -2.53
N PHE A 27 -26.17 2.95 -2.81
CA PHE A 27 -25.42 3.85 -3.66
C PHE A 27 -24.01 4.14 -3.07
N LEU A 28 -23.92 4.41 -1.77
CA LEU A 28 -22.65 4.60 -1.10
C LEU A 28 -21.79 3.32 -1.13
N ASN A 29 -22.41 2.14 -0.98
CA ASN A 29 -21.73 0.86 -1.16
C ASN A 29 -21.13 0.72 -2.57
N ASN A 30 -21.82 1.23 -3.59
CA ASN A 30 -21.30 1.28 -4.96
C ASN A 30 -20.14 2.29 -5.11
N VAL A 31 -20.09 3.36 -4.30
CA VAL A 31 -18.88 4.22 -4.24
C VAL A 31 -17.70 3.44 -3.66
N TYR A 32 -17.90 2.69 -2.57
CA TYR A 32 -16.87 1.82 -1.97
C TYR A 32 -16.35 0.74 -2.95
N SER A 33 -17.18 0.22 -3.85
CA SER A 33 -16.75 -0.80 -4.82
C SER A 33 -15.70 -0.30 -5.82
N THR A 34 -15.45 1.01 -5.87
CA THR A 34 -14.35 1.60 -6.65
C THR A 34 -12.98 1.41 -5.99
N LEU A 35 -12.94 1.09 -4.69
CA LEU A 35 -11.68 0.78 -3.99
C LEU A 35 -11.06 -0.48 -4.58
N GLN A 36 -9.75 -0.44 -4.81
CA GLN A 36 -9.02 -1.52 -5.44
C GLN A 36 -8.35 -2.43 -4.41
N MET A 37 -8.31 -3.71 -4.74
CA MET A 37 -7.41 -4.67 -4.10
C MET A 37 -6.16 -4.79 -4.95
N ARG A 38 -5.00 -4.87 -4.30
CA ARG A 38 -3.71 -4.69 -4.94
C ARG A 38 -2.84 -5.95 -4.93
N TYR A 39 -3.44 -7.13 -4.70
CA TYR A 39 -2.74 -8.41 -4.78
C TYR A 39 -2.44 -8.85 -6.22
N SER A 40 -3.18 -8.33 -7.19
CA SER A 40 -2.93 -8.52 -8.62
C SER A 40 -3.30 -7.24 -9.37
N LEU A 41 -2.37 -6.67 -10.13
CA LEU A 41 -2.59 -5.41 -10.85
C LEU A 41 -3.22 -5.61 -12.23
N ASP A 42 -2.85 -6.66 -12.92
CA ASP A 42 -3.18 -6.84 -14.34
C ASP A 42 -3.80 -8.22 -14.60
N GLY A 43 -4.41 -8.83 -13.59
CA GLY A 43 -5.05 -10.13 -13.69
C GLY A 43 -4.10 -11.32 -13.88
N ASP A 44 -2.78 -11.10 -13.90
CA ASP A 44 -1.75 -12.12 -14.07
C ASP A 44 -1.00 -12.47 -12.76
N GLY A 45 -1.52 -12.00 -11.62
CA GLY A 45 -0.91 -12.17 -10.30
C GLY A 45 0.25 -11.20 -10.00
N SER A 46 0.48 -10.20 -10.84
CA SER A 46 1.57 -9.23 -10.60
C SER A 46 1.24 -8.29 -9.46
N MET A 47 2.16 -8.14 -8.52
CA MET A 47 2.13 -7.07 -7.51
C MET A 47 3.00 -5.89 -7.92
N LEU A 48 2.64 -4.67 -7.49
CA LEU A 48 3.40 -3.44 -7.78
C LEU A 48 4.85 -3.52 -7.27
N ALA A 49 5.13 -4.36 -6.29
CA ALA A 49 6.49 -4.65 -5.82
C ALA A 49 7.45 -5.05 -6.96
N ALA A 50 6.95 -5.77 -7.98
CA ALA A 50 7.74 -6.15 -9.16
C ALA A 50 8.05 -4.97 -10.11
N GLY A 51 7.40 -3.82 -9.93
CA GLY A 51 7.75 -2.55 -10.58
C GLY A 51 8.73 -1.69 -9.77
N SER A 52 9.32 -2.25 -8.70
CA SER A 52 10.30 -1.60 -7.82
C SER A 52 11.46 -2.55 -7.50
N ASP A 53 12.48 -2.05 -6.79
CA ASP A 53 13.62 -2.85 -6.35
C ASP A 53 13.29 -3.86 -5.23
N GLU A 54 12.01 -4.13 -4.95
CA GLU A 54 11.59 -5.15 -3.99
C GLU A 54 11.46 -6.54 -4.62
N ALA A 55 11.01 -6.63 -5.87
CA ALA A 55 10.75 -7.92 -6.50
C ALA A 55 10.92 -7.91 -8.02
N VAL A 56 10.96 -9.13 -8.60
CA VAL A 56 10.83 -9.43 -10.03
C VAL A 56 9.61 -10.32 -10.22
N ASN A 57 8.92 -10.22 -11.35
CA ASN A 57 7.86 -11.17 -11.69
C ASN A 57 8.45 -12.44 -12.33
N SER A 58 8.00 -13.63 -11.90
CA SER A 58 8.44 -14.89 -12.51
C SER A 58 8.04 -15.01 -13.98
N ASN A 59 6.91 -14.39 -14.38
CA ASN A 59 6.50 -14.26 -15.77
C ASN A 59 7.21 -13.05 -16.43
N LEU A 60 8.23 -13.31 -17.23
CA LEU A 60 8.98 -12.27 -17.91
C LEU A 60 8.18 -11.48 -18.96
N ASN A 61 7.03 -12.03 -19.41
CA ASN A 61 6.11 -11.38 -20.33
C ASN A 61 4.99 -10.59 -19.62
N SER A 62 5.02 -10.51 -18.29
CA SER A 62 4.05 -9.74 -17.52
C SER A 62 4.10 -8.25 -17.88
N ASN A 63 2.93 -7.62 -17.96
CA ASN A 63 2.81 -6.18 -18.20
C ASN A 63 3.47 -5.35 -17.09
N ILE A 64 3.67 -5.87 -15.89
CA ILE A 64 4.38 -5.16 -14.82
C ILE A 64 5.77 -4.69 -15.25
N ASN A 65 6.40 -5.41 -16.20
CA ASN A 65 7.72 -5.07 -16.72
C ASN A 65 7.74 -3.80 -17.57
N ILE A 66 6.59 -3.25 -17.94
CA ILE A 66 6.48 -1.92 -18.58
C ILE A 66 7.09 -0.84 -17.68
N PHE A 67 6.97 -0.97 -16.35
CA PHE A 67 7.62 -0.06 -15.41
C PHE A 67 9.15 -0.14 -15.46
N ASN A 68 9.70 -1.32 -15.82
CA ASN A 68 11.10 -1.65 -15.66
C ASN A 68 11.93 -1.51 -16.95
N ASN A 69 11.30 -1.61 -18.13
CA ASN A 69 11.99 -1.77 -19.40
C ASN A 69 12.00 -0.51 -20.29
N GLY A 70 11.56 0.63 -19.75
CA GLY A 70 11.56 1.92 -20.48
C GLY A 70 10.48 2.08 -21.55
N THR A 71 9.57 1.10 -21.72
CA THR A 71 8.51 1.14 -22.76
C THR A 71 7.22 1.80 -22.30
N TRP A 72 7.19 2.29 -21.08
CA TRP A 72 6.03 2.97 -20.52
C TRP A 72 5.70 4.26 -21.26
N SER A 73 4.49 4.36 -21.78
CA SER A 73 4.06 5.46 -22.64
C SER A 73 2.54 5.70 -22.58
N PRO A 74 2.01 6.81 -23.12
CA PRO A 74 0.56 7.09 -23.15
C PRO A 74 -0.29 6.04 -23.89
N VAL A 75 0.32 5.29 -24.81
CA VAL A 75 -0.35 4.22 -25.57
C VAL A 75 -0.05 2.82 -25.01
N ARG A 76 0.82 2.75 -24.00
CA ARG A 76 1.18 1.51 -23.32
C ARG A 76 1.26 1.76 -21.82
N THR A 77 0.09 1.88 -21.20
CA THR A 77 -0.08 2.15 -19.77
C THR A 77 -0.22 0.85 -18.97
N ILE A 78 0.09 0.92 -17.69
CA ILE A 78 -0.17 -0.12 -16.69
C ILE A 78 -0.57 0.54 -15.38
N ASP A 79 -1.32 -0.15 -14.54
CA ASP A 79 -1.91 0.39 -13.30
C ASP A 79 -2.67 1.71 -13.58
N GLU A 80 -3.35 1.72 -14.72
CA GLU A 80 -4.16 2.85 -15.17
C GLU A 80 -5.42 2.92 -14.31
N VAL A 81 -5.55 3.99 -13.53
CA VAL A 81 -6.68 4.17 -12.61
C VAL A 81 -7.51 5.42 -12.95
N TYR A 82 -7.13 6.18 -13.97
CA TYR A 82 -7.69 7.51 -14.28
C TYR A 82 -9.22 7.45 -14.38
N THR A 83 -9.72 6.66 -15.31
CA THR A 83 -11.16 6.50 -15.53
C THR A 83 -11.89 6.01 -14.28
N ASN A 84 -11.37 4.98 -13.61
CA ASN A 84 -12.01 4.37 -12.45
C ASN A 84 -12.10 5.35 -11.27
N MET A 85 -11.02 6.10 -11.00
CA MET A 85 -11.02 7.09 -9.92
C MET A 85 -11.98 8.25 -10.21
N TYR A 86 -12.04 8.76 -11.45
CA TYR A 86 -13.02 9.78 -11.79
C TYR A 86 -14.47 9.30 -11.74
N GLN A 87 -14.73 8.04 -12.07
CA GLN A 87 -16.05 7.42 -11.83
C GLN A 87 -16.40 7.40 -10.34
N GLY A 88 -15.44 7.05 -9.48
CA GLY A 88 -15.59 7.10 -8.02
C GLY A 88 -15.85 8.52 -7.52
N ILE A 89 -15.08 9.52 -7.98
CA ILE A 89 -15.27 10.94 -7.66
C ILE A 89 -16.67 11.41 -8.08
N ARG A 90 -17.11 11.08 -9.31
CA ARG A 90 -18.46 11.42 -9.76
C ARG A 90 -19.54 10.83 -8.87
N LYS A 91 -19.44 9.54 -8.53
CA LYS A 91 -20.39 8.88 -7.63
C LYS A 91 -20.40 9.56 -6.25
N ALA A 92 -19.22 9.88 -5.69
CA ALA A 92 -19.12 10.57 -4.41
C ALA A 92 -19.77 11.97 -4.48
N ASN A 93 -19.56 12.73 -5.56
CA ASN A 93 -20.20 14.02 -5.77
C ASN A 93 -21.73 13.90 -5.85
N ILE A 94 -22.25 12.93 -6.61
CA ILE A 94 -23.69 12.67 -6.69
C ILE A 94 -24.25 12.38 -5.27
N PHE A 95 -23.59 11.51 -4.52
CA PHE A 95 -24.01 11.21 -3.15
C PHE A 95 -24.04 12.47 -2.26
N LEU A 96 -22.98 13.29 -2.31
CA LEU A 96 -22.88 14.50 -1.50
C LEU A 96 -23.97 15.54 -1.82
N VAL A 97 -24.43 15.59 -3.08
CA VAL A 97 -25.51 16.50 -3.50
C VAL A 97 -26.89 15.92 -3.18
N LYS A 98 -27.10 14.63 -3.48
CA LYS A 98 -28.44 14.02 -3.50
C LYS A 98 -28.80 13.20 -2.25
N ALA A 99 -27.80 12.84 -1.43
CA ALA A 99 -28.08 12.08 -0.20
C ALA A 99 -29.11 12.83 0.68
N PRO A 100 -30.23 12.19 1.01
CA PRO A 100 -31.32 12.87 1.67
C PRO A 100 -30.90 13.35 3.05
N THR A 101 -31.39 14.52 3.40
CA THR A 101 -31.24 15.09 4.74
C THR A 101 -32.36 14.66 5.69
N SER A 102 -33.38 13.96 5.17
CA SER A 102 -34.64 13.70 5.92
C SER A 102 -35.17 12.28 5.86
N ALA A 103 -34.66 11.35 5.07
CA ALA A 103 -35.31 10.05 4.83
C ALA A 103 -34.50 8.80 5.22
N ILE A 104 -33.33 8.94 5.83
CA ILE A 104 -32.50 7.80 6.22
C ILE A 104 -32.94 7.28 7.59
N ILE A 105 -33.36 6.01 7.67
CA ILE A 105 -33.63 5.37 8.96
C ILE A 105 -32.28 5.16 9.67
N PRO A 106 -32.08 5.69 10.88
CA PRO A 106 -30.85 5.53 11.62
C PRO A 106 -30.51 4.06 11.82
N SER A 107 -29.24 3.72 11.67
CA SER A 107 -28.71 2.40 11.97
C SER A 107 -27.79 2.48 13.19
N ASP A 108 -27.58 1.36 13.86
CA ASP A 108 -26.54 1.24 14.90
C ASP A 108 -26.75 2.11 16.15
N GLY A 109 -27.99 2.43 16.48
CA GLY A 109 -28.32 3.28 17.64
C GLY A 109 -27.95 4.75 17.45
N LEU A 110 -27.57 5.17 16.23
CA LEU A 110 -27.32 6.56 15.88
C LEU A 110 -28.63 7.34 15.77
N THR A 111 -28.59 8.64 16.06
CA THR A 111 -29.67 9.55 15.67
C THR A 111 -29.62 9.74 14.14
N PHE A 112 -30.75 10.19 13.57
CA PHE A 112 -30.81 10.52 12.15
C PHE A 112 -29.69 11.47 11.69
N ALA A 113 -29.45 12.54 12.43
CA ALA A 113 -28.40 13.51 12.10
C ALA A 113 -26.99 12.90 12.13
N GLN A 114 -26.73 12.01 13.10
CA GLN A 114 -25.46 11.29 13.20
C GLN A 114 -25.24 10.32 12.03
N ASP A 115 -26.28 9.61 11.59
CA ASP A 115 -26.17 8.67 10.47
C ASP A 115 -25.97 9.41 9.14
N VAL A 116 -26.69 10.49 8.89
CA VAL A 116 -26.47 11.37 7.72
C VAL A 116 -25.05 11.95 7.72
N ALA A 117 -24.60 12.46 8.87
CA ALA A 117 -23.25 12.99 9.00
C ALA A 117 -22.19 11.92 8.67
N ARG A 118 -22.35 10.70 9.22
CA ARG A 118 -21.48 9.57 8.95
C ARG A 118 -21.40 9.23 7.45
N LEU A 119 -22.54 9.02 6.80
CA LEU A 119 -22.59 8.66 5.38
C LEU A 119 -21.97 9.74 4.49
N ARG A 120 -22.19 11.02 4.81
CA ARG A 120 -21.51 12.13 4.12
C ARG A 120 -20.00 12.15 4.42
N GLY A 121 -19.59 11.84 5.65
CA GLY A 121 -18.19 11.69 6.03
C GLY A 121 -17.49 10.58 5.22
N GLU A 122 -18.17 9.44 5.03
CA GLU A 122 -17.68 8.34 4.20
C GLU A 122 -17.50 8.78 2.72
N ALA A 123 -18.46 9.55 2.18
CA ALA A 123 -18.37 10.05 0.81
C ALA A 123 -17.21 11.06 0.63
N PHE A 124 -16.97 11.96 1.60
CA PHE A 124 -15.81 12.85 1.60
C PHE A 124 -14.50 12.07 1.67
N PHE A 125 -14.40 11.07 2.54
CA PHE A 125 -13.23 10.21 2.63
C PHE A 125 -12.93 9.50 1.31
N LEU A 126 -13.95 8.92 0.67
CA LEU A 126 -13.80 8.20 -0.59
C LEU A 126 -13.37 9.15 -1.73
N ARG A 127 -13.95 10.34 -1.81
CA ARG A 127 -13.53 11.35 -2.80
C ARG A 127 -12.06 11.74 -2.59
N ALA A 128 -11.69 12.07 -1.36
CA ALA A 128 -10.31 12.37 -1.01
C ALA A 128 -9.35 11.21 -1.36
N TYR A 129 -9.76 9.98 -1.11
CA TYR A 129 -8.96 8.80 -1.44
C TYR A 129 -8.77 8.65 -2.95
N PHE A 130 -9.83 8.78 -3.75
CA PHE A 130 -9.73 8.67 -5.21
C PHE A 130 -8.90 9.81 -5.81
N GLU A 131 -9.07 11.04 -5.31
CA GLU A 131 -8.23 12.16 -5.71
C GLU A 131 -6.76 11.94 -5.33
N PHE A 132 -6.47 11.38 -4.14
CA PHE A 132 -5.11 11.02 -3.74
C PHE A 132 -4.51 9.94 -4.66
N GLU A 133 -5.29 8.91 -5.06
CA GLU A 133 -4.84 7.89 -5.99
C GLU A 133 -4.44 8.50 -7.36
N LEU A 134 -5.13 9.57 -7.80
CA LEU A 134 -4.76 10.31 -9.00
C LEU A 134 -3.49 11.14 -8.78
N VAL A 135 -3.41 11.97 -7.73
CA VAL A 135 -2.25 12.85 -7.54
C VAL A 135 -0.95 12.09 -7.28
N LYS A 136 -0.99 10.96 -6.58
CA LYS A 136 0.22 10.17 -6.33
C LYS A 136 0.81 9.55 -7.61
N ARG A 137 -0.02 9.36 -8.67
CA ARG A 137 0.40 8.84 -9.97
C ARG A 137 0.69 9.93 -10.98
N TYR A 138 -0.25 10.84 -11.15
CA TYR A 138 -0.22 11.82 -12.24
C TYR A 138 0.27 13.22 -11.83
N GLY A 139 0.49 13.45 -10.53
CA GLY A 139 0.80 14.78 -10.00
C GLY A 139 -0.44 15.68 -10.02
N SER A 140 -0.41 16.75 -10.83
CA SER A 140 -1.59 17.60 -11.06
C SER A 140 -2.75 16.80 -11.65
N MET A 141 -3.99 17.17 -11.32
CA MET A 141 -5.21 16.54 -11.84
C MET A 141 -6.31 17.57 -12.05
N VAL A 142 -7.39 17.21 -12.75
CA VAL A 142 -8.60 18.01 -12.83
C VAL A 142 -9.40 17.82 -11.55
N LEU A 143 -9.60 18.87 -10.76
CA LEU A 143 -10.43 18.85 -9.56
C LEU A 143 -11.91 18.92 -9.95
N VAL A 144 -12.69 17.92 -9.52
CA VAL A 144 -14.13 17.85 -9.78
C VAL A 144 -14.86 17.66 -8.46
N THR A 145 -15.29 18.76 -7.84
CA THR A 145 -15.97 18.77 -6.53
C THR A 145 -17.48 18.93 -6.62
N LYS A 146 -18.03 18.95 -7.85
CA LYS A 146 -19.46 19.04 -8.14
C LYS A 146 -19.91 17.94 -9.10
N VAL A 147 -21.19 17.76 -9.23
CA VAL A 147 -21.76 16.99 -10.35
C VAL A 147 -21.72 17.87 -11.59
N LEU A 148 -20.94 17.44 -12.59
CA LEU A 148 -20.86 18.14 -13.87
C LEU A 148 -22.14 17.91 -14.67
N ASP A 149 -22.69 18.99 -15.26
CA ASP A 149 -23.82 18.90 -16.16
C ASP A 149 -23.37 18.27 -17.49
N PRO A 150 -24.11 17.33 -18.07
CA PRO A 150 -23.81 16.76 -19.38
C PRO A 150 -23.70 17.80 -20.53
N ASN A 151 -24.32 18.97 -20.37
CA ASN A 151 -24.31 20.05 -21.36
C ASN A 151 -23.16 21.05 -21.14
N GLU A 152 -22.43 21.00 -20.02
CA GLU A 152 -21.23 21.83 -19.83
C GLU A 152 -20.00 21.18 -20.45
N SER A 153 -19.01 22.03 -20.81
CA SER A 153 -17.75 21.50 -21.33
C SER A 153 -17.05 20.64 -20.29
N LEU A 154 -16.70 19.41 -20.67
CA LEU A 154 -15.88 18.50 -19.89
C LEU A 154 -14.38 18.64 -20.21
N ASP A 155 -14.02 19.55 -21.13
CA ASP A 155 -12.63 19.87 -21.48
C ASP A 155 -12.03 20.82 -20.44
N LEU A 156 -11.63 20.26 -19.31
CA LEU A 156 -11.13 21.00 -18.15
C LEU A 156 -9.61 20.88 -18.05
N PRO A 157 -8.89 21.98 -17.79
CA PRO A 157 -7.45 21.93 -17.54
C PRO A 157 -7.14 21.32 -16.17
N ARG A 158 -5.93 20.80 -16.00
CA ARG A 158 -5.43 20.32 -14.72
C ARG A 158 -5.23 21.48 -13.74
N ASN A 159 -5.61 21.28 -12.50
CA ASN A 159 -5.29 22.15 -11.38
C ASN A 159 -3.83 21.94 -10.94
N SER A 160 -3.26 22.91 -10.25
CA SER A 160 -1.92 22.75 -9.68
C SER A 160 -1.90 21.60 -8.66
N PHE A 161 -0.73 20.99 -8.46
CA PHE A 161 -0.58 19.96 -7.43
C PHE A 161 -0.94 20.48 -6.02
N ASP A 162 -0.52 21.71 -5.69
CA ASP A 162 -0.81 22.33 -4.39
C ASP A 162 -2.32 22.57 -4.20
N ASP A 163 -3.06 22.95 -5.26
CA ASP A 163 -4.53 23.08 -5.18
C ASP A 163 -5.20 21.72 -5.00
N CYS A 164 -4.68 20.67 -5.66
CA CYS A 164 -5.15 19.31 -5.44
C CYS A 164 -4.93 18.88 -3.99
N VAL A 165 -3.74 19.10 -3.43
CA VAL A 165 -3.42 18.79 -2.03
C VAL A 165 -4.35 19.51 -1.07
N LYS A 166 -4.61 20.82 -1.30
CA LYS A 166 -5.55 21.61 -0.47
C LYS A 166 -6.95 21.01 -0.50
N GLN A 167 -7.47 20.68 -1.68
CA GLN A 167 -8.82 20.11 -1.83
C GLN A 167 -8.93 18.75 -1.13
N ILE A 168 -7.97 17.86 -1.34
CA ILE A 168 -7.94 16.54 -0.70
C ILE A 168 -7.87 16.68 0.83
N ALA A 169 -7.07 17.63 1.34
CA ALA A 169 -6.97 17.90 2.77
C ALA A 169 -8.29 18.43 3.35
N LEU A 170 -9.01 19.31 2.63
CA LEU A 170 -10.34 19.80 3.02
C LEU A 170 -11.38 18.68 3.08
N ASP A 171 -11.33 17.74 2.15
CA ASP A 171 -12.20 16.57 2.17
C ASP A 171 -11.85 15.63 3.32
N CYS A 172 -10.57 15.43 3.61
CA CYS A 172 -10.15 14.70 4.81
C CYS A 172 -10.67 15.37 6.09
N ASP A 173 -10.58 16.69 6.22
CA ASP A 173 -11.10 17.43 7.37
C ASP A 173 -12.63 17.33 7.47
N SER A 174 -13.31 17.40 6.33
CA SER A 174 -14.76 17.20 6.26
C SER A 174 -15.17 15.79 6.70
N ALA A 175 -14.36 14.78 6.35
CA ALA A 175 -14.56 13.40 6.78
C ALA A 175 -14.26 13.24 8.28
N ILE A 176 -13.14 13.77 8.78
CA ILE A 176 -12.73 13.72 10.20
C ILE A 176 -13.83 14.31 11.10
N ALA A 177 -14.43 15.43 10.69
CA ALA A 177 -15.49 16.09 11.47
C ALA A 177 -16.81 15.29 11.53
N ARG A 178 -17.03 14.32 10.65
CA ARG A 178 -18.32 13.63 10.48
C ARG A 178 -18.28 12.14 10.76
N LEU A 179 -17.12 11.51 10.56
CA LEU A 179 -16.96 10.08 10.75
C LEU A 179 -16.93 9.72 12.24
N PRO A 180 -17.40 8.52 12.62
CA PRO A 180 -17.25 8.02 13.98
C PRO A 180 -15.77 7.77 14.30
N GLU A 181 -15.45 7.87 15.58
CA GLU A 181 -14.19 7.37 16.07
C GLU A 181 -14.06 5.87 15.79
N TRP A 182 -12.83 5.44 15.51
CA TRP A 182 -12.54 4.02 15.45
C TRP A 182 -12.77 3.41 16.84
N THR A 183 -13.58 2.37 16.91
CA THR A 183 -13.74 1.54 18.09
C THR A 183 -13.62 0.09 17.68
N GLN A 184 -13.15 -0.76 18.57
CA GLN A 184 -13.08 -2.20 18.33
C GLN A 184 -14.49 -2.78 18.03
N ALA A 185 -15.54 -2.25 18.64
CA ALA A 185 -16.92 -2.63 18.36
C ALA A 185 -17.37 -2.32 16.93
N TRP A 186 -16.85 -1.22 16.34
CA TRP A 186 -17.11 -0.84 14.94
C TRP A 186 -16.48 -1.82 13.94
N THR A 187 -15.38 -2.46 14.32
CA THR A 187 -14.60 -3.34 13.46
C THR A 187 -14.71 -4.82 13.83
N VAL A 188 -15.15 -5.14 15.05
CA VAL A 188 -15.10 -6.46 15.68
C VAL A 188 -16.48 -7.01 16.03
N GLY A 189 -17.50 -6.16 15.99
CA GLY A 189 -18.86 -6.58 16.32
C GLY A 189 -19.36 -7.69 15.39
N THR A 190 -20.42 -8.36 15.81
CA THR A 190 -21.15 -9.38 15.04
C THR A 190 -21.68 -8.86 13.69
N ASP A 191 -21.68 -7.53 13.51
CA ASP A 191 -22.09 -6.87 12.28
C ASP A 191 -20.91 -6.68 11.30
N LYS A 192 -20.69 -7.70 10.48
CA LYS A 192 -19.68 -7.70 9.41
C LYS A 192 -19.93 -6.67 8.30
N SER A 193 -21.12 -6.02 8.29
CA SER A 193 -21.46 -4.99 7.30
C SER A 193 -20.61 -3.73 7.43
N LYS A 194 -19.99 -3.52 8.59
CA LYS A 194 -19.12 -2.36 8.90
C LYS A 194 -17.68 -2.54 8.52
N PHE A 195 -17.26 -3.76 8.20
CA PHE A 195 -15.90 -4.01 7.77
C PHE A 195 -15.56 -3.21 6.50
N GLY A 196 -14.40 -2.52 6.49
CA GLY A 196 -13.98 -1.69 5.37
C GLY A 196 -14.69 -0.33 5.28
N ARG A 197 -15.49 0.06 6.28
CA ARG A 197 -16.04 1.42 6.37
C ARG A 197 -15.01 2.40 6.91
N ALA A 198 -15.02 3.61 6.37
CA ALA A 198 -14.14 4.67 6.83
C ALA A 198 -14.49 5.11 8.25
N THR A 199 -13.43 5.39 9.02
CA THR A 199 -13.50 5.97 10.37
C THR A 199 -12.75 7.29 10.39
N GLN A 200 -12.89 8.05 11.46
CA GLN A 200 -12.14 9.30 11.66
C GLN A 200 -10.63 9.08 11.50
N THR A 201 -10.09 8.00 12.08
CA THR A 201 -8.65 7.69 11.98
C THR A 201 -8.23 7.27 10.57
N ALA A 202 -9.11 6.70 9.75
CA ALA A 202 -8.84 6.41 8.34
C ALA A 202 -8.63 7.71 7.53
N ALA A 203 -9.48 8.72 7.76
CA ALA A 203 -9.33 10.03 7.13
C ALA A 203 -8.06 10.78 7.61
N MET A 204 -7.72 10.64 8.90
CA MET A 204 -6.46 11.18 9.45
C MET A 204 -5.23 10.49 8.84
N ALA A 205 -5.26 9.17 8.62
CA ALA A 205 -4.18 8.43 7.98
C ALA A 205 -3.98 8.85 6.52
N LEU A 206 -5.08 9.04 5.78
CA LEU A 206 -5.02 9.57 4.42
C LEU A 206 -4.40 10.97 4.39
N LYS A 207 -4.82 11.87 5.28
CA LYS A 207 -4.27 13.23 5.39
C LYS A 207 -2.77 13.21 5.72
N SER A 208 -2.34 12.34 6.65
CA SER A 208 -0.92 12.16 6.99
C SER A 208 -0.10 11.71 5.77
N ARG A 209 -0.57 10.70 5.02
CA ARG A 209 0.10 10.23 3.81
C ARG A 209 0.14 11.30 2.72
N LEU A 210 -0.96 12.02 2.49
CA LEU A 210 -1.05 13.12 1.53
C LEU A 210 0.00 14.20 1.82
N LEU A 211 0.06 14.68 3.06
CA LEU A 211 0.97 15.76 3.44
C LEU A 211 2.43 15.31 3.42
N LEU A 212 2.72 14.04 3.75
CA LEU A 212 4.06 13.46 3.57
C LEU A 212 4.50 13.50 2.10
N TYR A 213 3.61 13.14 1.17
CA TYR A 213 3.90 13.21 -0.27
C TYR A 213 4.13 14.65 -0.70
N ALA A 214 3.29 15.58 -0.26
CA ALA A 214 3.41 17.00 -0.59
C ALA A 214 4.68 17.66 -0.03
N ALA A 215 5.19 17.16 1.11
CA ALA A 215 6.44 17.60 1.71
C ALA A 215 7.69 16.98 1.07
N SER A 216 7.54 15.88 0.32
CA SER A 216 8.66 15.12 -0.24
C SER A 216 9.31 15.82 -1.45
N PRO A 217 10.59 15.56 -1.75
CA PRO A 217 11.38 16.26 -2.78
C PRO A 217 10.74 16.36 -4.17
N GLN A 218 9.88 15.42 -4.55
CA GLN A 218 9.14 15.48 -5.82
C GLN A 218 8.29 16.75 -5.94
N TYR A 219 7.71 17.23 -4.83
CA TYR A 219 6.79 18.37 -4.78
C TYR A 219 7.24 19.48 -3.84
N ASN A 220 8.37 19.27 -3.19
CA ASN A 220 9.04 20.23 -2.29
C ASN A 220 10.55 20.25 -2.57
N PRO A 221 10.97 20.64 -3.77
CA PRO A 221 12.38 20.60 -4.16
C PRO A 221 13.26 21.56 -3.35
N SER A 222 12.69 22.62 -2.77
CA SER A 222 13.39 23.53 -1.86
C SER A 222 13.61 22.96 -0.47
N GLY A 223 12.96 21.84 -0.13
CA GLY A 223 13.04 21.25 1.22
C GLY A 223 12.35 22.09 2.29
N ASP A 224 11.31 22.87 1.94
CA ASP A 224 10.57 23.74 2.88
C ASP A 224 10.19 22.95 4.15
N PRO A 225 10.76 23.32 5.33
CA PRO A 225 10.50 22.62 6.58
C PRO A 225 9.06 22.78 7.07
N VAL A 226 8.33 23.83 6.62
CA VAL A 226 6.93 24.04 7.01
C VAL A 226 6.05 22.93 6.46
N LYS A 227 6.26 22.50 5.21
CA LYS A 227 5.54 21.36 4.61
C LYS A 227 5.84 20.07 5.39
N TRP A 228 7.09 19.84 5.76
CA TRP A 228 7.49 18.68 6.56
C TRP A 228 6.89 18.70 7.96
N GLN A 229 6.87 19.88 8.62
CA GLN A 229 6.24 19.99 9.93
C GLN A 229 4.75 19.70 9.87
N ALA A 230 4.03 20.23 8.86
CA ALA A 230 2.61 19.93 8.65
C ALA A 230 2.34 18.42 8.48
N ALA A 231 3.22 17.70 7.77
CA ALA A 231 3.14 16.24 7.65
C ALA A 231 3.39 15.51 8.98
N ALA A 232 4.36 15.98 9.76
CA ALA A 232 4.63 15.45 11.12
C ALA A 232 3.45 15.67 12.06
N ASP A 233 2.86 16.86 12.04
CA ASP A 233 1.72 17.22 12.88
C ASP A 233 0.48 16.39 12.53
N ALA A 234 0.23 16.13 11.24
CA ALA A 234 -0.88 15.29 10.81
C ALA A 234 -0.72 13.83 11.27
N ALA A 235 0.50 13.27 11.19
CA ALA A 235 0.77 11.94 11.71
C ALA A 235 0.65 11.90 13.24
N LYS A 236 1.20 12.92 13.93
CA LYS A 236 1.12 13.06 15.39
C LYS A 236 -0.33 13.16 15.88
N ALA A 237 -1.17 13.91 15.18
CA ALA A 237 -2.59 14.06 15.53
C ALA A 237 -3.33 12.70 15.52
N LEU A 238 -2.99 11.79 14.59
CA LEU A 238 -3.54 10.44 14.61
C LEU A 238 -2.98 9.62 15.78
N MET A 239 -1.67 9.69 16.03
CA MET A 239 -1.04 9.00 17.17
C MET A 239 -1.67 9.41 18.50
N ASP A 240 -1.94 10.69 18.70
CA ASP A 240 -2.51 11.26 19.93
C ASP A 240 -3.97 10.85 20.19
N ARG A 241 -4.66 10.32 19.17
CA ARG A 241 -5.99 9.71 19.38
C ARG A 241 -5.94 8.45 20.24
N ASN A 242 -4.79 7.78 20.33
CA ASN A 242 -4.58 6.56 21.13
C ASN A 242 -5.61 5.45 20.83
N LYS A 243 -6.09 5.37 19.57
CA LYS A 243 -7.06 4.36 19.12
C LYS A 243 -6.39 3.16 18.46
N HIS A 244 -5.16 3.33 18.01
CA HIS A 244 -4.38 2.31 17.33
C HIS A 244 -3.05 2.07 18.05
N LYS A 245 -2.56 0.84 17.93
CA LYS A 245 -1.24 0.43 18.41
C LYS A 245 -0.71 -0.69 17.52
N LEU A 246 0.58 -0.93 17.59
CA LEU A 246 1.17 -2.07 16.88
C LEU A 246 0.57 -3.39 17.37
N TYR A 247 0.33 -4.31 16.45
CA TYR A 247 -0.11 -5.66 16.80
C TYR A 247 1.06 -6.46 17.34
N THR A 248 0.92 -6.99 18.56
CA THR A 248 2.02 -7.64 19.31
C THR A 248 1.66 -9.03 19.83
N THR A 249 0.54 -9.62 19.38
CA THR A 249 0.07 -10.91 19.88
C THR A 249 0.87 -12.07 19.28
N GLY A 250 1.68 -12.69 20.10
CA GLY A 250 2.49 -13.85 19.73
C GLY A 250 3.75 -13.51 18.92
N ASN A 251 4.62 -14.52 18.77
CA ASN A 251 5.90 -14.36 18.08
C ASN A 251 5.78 -14.15 16.56
N THR A 252 4.61 -14.42 15.99
CA THR A 252 4.28 -14.20 14.57
C THR A 252 3.41 -12.95 14.36
N ALA A 253 3.42 -12.02 15.32
CA ALA A 253 2.58 -10.82 15.30
C ALA A 253 2.66 -10.05 13.98
N TYR A 254 3.87 -9.82 13.47
CA TYR A 254 4.08 -9.13 12.18
C TYR A 254 3.37 -9.84 11.02
N GLN A 255 3.50 -11.15 10.91
CA GLN A 255 2.88 -11.94 9.84
C GLN A 255 1.35 -11.94 9.98
N ASN A 256 0.85 -12.05 11.20
CA ASN A 256 -0.59 -12.15 11.47
C ASN A 256 -1.37 -10.85 11.16
N ILE A 257 -0.70 -9.71 10.97
CA ILE A 257 -1.35 -8.49 10.48
C ILE A 257 -2.07 -8.75 9.14
N PHE A 258 -1.54 -9.63 8.30
CA PHE A 258 -2.00 -9.85 6.93
C PHE A 258 -2.74 -11.18 6.72
N LEU A 259 -2.69 -12.09 7.70
CA LEU A 259 -3.18 -13.48 7.55
C LEU A 259 -4.55 -13.74 8.17
N TRP A 260 -5.21 -12.72 8.67
CA TRP A 260 -6.54 -12.89 9.27
C TRP A 260 -7.62 -13.07 8.20
N ASN A 261 -8.57 -13.95 8.52
CA ASN A 261 -9.73 -14.20 7.68
C ASN A 261 -10.89 -13.31 8.14
N ILE A 262 -11.36 -12.42 7.27
CA ILE A 262 -12.50 -11.52 7.56
C ILE A 262 -13.76 -12.27 8.02
N SER A 263 -13.90 -13.54 7.65
CA SER A 263 -15.10 -14.33 7.99
C SER A 263 -15.23 -14.66 9.47
N GLY A 264 -14.16 -14.55 10.27
CA GLY A 264 -14.15 -15.01 11.66
C GLY A 264 -13.36 -14.17 12.66
N ALA A 265 -12.54 -13.23 12.24
CA ALA A 265 -11.68 -12.47 13.13
C ALA A 265 -11.93 -10.97 13.06
N ALA A 266 -11.64 -10.34 14.16
CA ALA A 266 -11.63 -8.90 14.35
C ALA A 266 -10.49 -8.21 13.60
N TYR A 267 -10.65 -6.93 13.25
CA TYR A 267 -9.54 -6.03 13.01
C TYR A 267 -8.58 -6.11 14.20
N ASN A 268 -7.30 -6.29 13.92
CA ASN A 268 -6.31 -6.01 14.95
C ASN A 268 -6.14 -4.49 15.10
N ASP A 269 -5.67 -4.05 16.27
CA ASP A 269 -5.57 -2.63 16.61
C ASP A 269 -4.58 -1.85 15.70
N GLU A 270 -3.76 -2.53 14.91
CA GLU A 270 -2.81 -1.90 13.98
C GLU A 270 -3.47 -1.50 12.65
N VAL A 271 -4.50 -2.22 12.21
CA VAL A 271 -5.19 -1.92 10.94
C VAL A 271 -6.12 -0.72 11.13
N ILE A 272 -5.86 0.35 10.39
CA ILE A 272 -6.66 1.57 10.42
C ILE A 272 -7.76 1.51 9.36
N PHE A 273 -7.42 1.06 8.14
CA PHE A 273 -8.36 0.90 7.05
C PHE A 273 -7.92 -0.21 6.10
N ALA A 274 -8.85 -1.06 5.70
CA ALA A 274 -8.61 -2.13 4.75
C ALA A 274 -9.80 -2.30 3.81
N THR A 275 -9.54 -2.74 2.58
CA THR A 275 -10.60 -3.12 1.64
C THR A 275 -11.01 -4.57 1.85
N SER A 276 -12.24 -4.91 1.51
CA SER A 276 -12.74 -6.29 1.58
C SER A 276 -12.40 -7.04 0.28
N THR A 277 -11.86 -8.25 0.41
CA THR A 277 -11.66 -9.15 -0.74
C THR A 277 -12.86 -10.08 -0.95
N SER A 278 -13.00 -10.63 -2.14
CA SER A 278 -13.78 -11.85 -2.38
C SER A 278 -13.06 -13.07 -1.77
N ASN A 279 -13.79 -14.13 -1.47
CA ASN A 279 -13.19 -15.42 -1.12
C ASN A 279 -12.39 -15.97 -2.29
N SER A 280 -11.09 -16.17 -2.12
CA SER A 280 -10.20 -16.66 -3.16
C SER A 280 -8.92 -17.23 -2.56
N ASN A 281 -8.30 -18.15 -3.27
CA ASN A 281 -6.94 -18.65 -3.04
C ASN A 281 -5.92 -18.04 -4.01
N SER A 282 -6.32 -17.04 -4.80
CA SER A 282 -5.47 -16.47 -5.86
C SER A 282 -4.14 -15.96 -5.32
N VAL A 283 -4.12 -15.34 -4.13
CA VAL A 283 -2.86 -14.86 -3.53
C VAL A 283 -1.89 -16.00 -3.28
N GLU A 284 -2.36 -17.14 -2.81
CA GLU A 284 -1.53 -18.34 -2.59
C GLU A 284 -1.08 -18.96 -3.92
N THR A 285 -1.99 -19.17 -4.87
CA THR A 285 -1.64 -19.76 -6.16
C THR A 285 -0.74 -18.86 -7.00
N ASP A 286 -0.92 -17.55 -6.92
CA ASP A 286 -0.07 -16.61 -7.65
C ASP A 286 1.36 -16.55 -7.07
N HIS A 287 1.55 -16.66 -5.75
CA HIS A 287 2.83 -16.32 -5.14
C HIS A 287 3.55 -17.47 -4.42
N ALA A 288 2.89 -18.60 -4.14
CA ALA A 288 3.56 -19.74 -3.50
C ALA A 288 4.65 -20.34 -4.42
N PRO A 289 5.66 -21.04 -3.83
CA PRO A 289 6.68 -21.74 -4.61
C PRO A 289 6.07 -22.77 -5.56
N ILE A 290 6.74 -23.01 -6.68
CA ILE A 290 6.21 -23.81 -7.80
C ILE A 290 6.04 -25.32 -7.51
N SER A 291 6.59 -25.82 -6.42
CA SER A 291 6.37 -27.19 -5.97
C SER A 291 5.01 -27.42 -5.29
N TYR A 292 4.20 -26.37 -5.13
CA TYR A 292 2.82 -26.46 -4.66
C TYR A 292 1.86 -26.43 -5.84
N ASP A 293 0.82 -27.27 -5.79
CA ASP A 293 -0.14 -27.44 -6.90
C ASP A 293 -0.69 -26.10 -7.41
N GLY A 294 -0.60 -25.87 -8.73
CA GLY A 294 -1.10 -24.66 -9.38
C GLY A 294 -0.38 -23.35 -9.02
N ALA A 295 0.66 -23.40 -8.18
CA ALA A 295 1.40 -22.21 -7.80
C ALA A 295 2.30 -21.70 -8.95
N THR A 296 2.36 -20.37 -9.09
CA THR A 296 3.08 -19.71 -10.19
C THR A 296 4.21 -18.79 -9.76
N GLY A 297 4.44 -18.64 -8.46
CA GLY A 297 5.59 -17.94 -7.89
C GLY A 297 5.79 -16.50 -8.40
N ARG A 298 4.72 -15.74 -8.66
CA ARG A 298 4.77 -14.46 -9.39
C ARG A 298 5.68 -13.40 -8.77
N THR A 299 5.71 -13.27 -7.46
CA THR A 299 6.53 -12.24 -6.79
C THR A 299 7.79 -12.86 -6.23
N ASN A 300 8.93 -12.56 -6.86
CA ASN A 300 10.25 -13.02 -6.46
C ASN A 300 11.02 -11.87 -5.81
N PRO A 301 11.20 -11.84 -4.49
CA PRO A 301 12.00 -10.82 -3.82
C PRO A 301 13.40 -10.71 -4.41
N THR A 302 13.92 -9.49 -4.53
CA THR A 302 15.28 -9.24 -5.03
C THR A 302 16.32 -9.48 -3.95
N GLN A 303 17.60 -9.63 -4.33
CA GLN A 303 18.69 -9.64 -3.37
C GLN A 303 18.80 -8.31 -2.62
N GLU A 304 18.49 -7.19 -3.30
CA GLU A 304 18.44 -5.84 -2.71
C GLU A 304 17.42 -5.76 -1.58
N MET A 305 16.25 -6.40 -1.74
CA MET A 305 15.23 -6.48 -0.68
C MET A 305 15.73 -7.35 0.48
N VAL A 306 16.31 -8.50 0.19
CA VAL A 306 16.88 -9.41 1.22
C VAL A 306 18.03 -8.72 1.98
N ASN A 307 18.87 -7.93 1.30
CA ASN A 307 19.95 -7.20 1.93
C ASN A 307 19.48 -6.08 2.86
N ALA A 308 18.29 -5.51 2.65
CA ALA A 308 17.73 -4.46 3.48
C ALA A 308 17.42 -4.90 4.93
N PHE A 309 17.18 -6.20 5.14
CA PHE A 309 16.99 -6.75 6.49
C PHE A 309 18.32 -6.75 7.23
N GLU A 310 18.37 -6.11 8.39
CA GLU A 310 19.57 -5.92 9.18
C GLU A 310 19.99 -7.19 9.95
N MET A 311 21.15 -7.15 10.61
CA MET A 311 21.57 -8.19 11.53
C MET A 311 20.84 -8.07 12.86
N ARG A 312 20.22 -9.14 13.32
CA ARG A 312 19.37 -9.16 14.52
C ARG A 312 20.13 -8.80 15.79
N THR A 313 21.34 -9.31 15.96
CA THR A 313 22.12 -9.08 17.19
C THR A 313 22.60 -7.66 17.31
N THR A 314 23.08 -7.08 16.20
CA THR A 314 23.73 -5.76 16.22
C THR A 314 22.81 -4.62 15.78
N GLY A 315 21.71 -4.91 15.05
CA GLY A 315 20.88 -3.90 14.43
C GLY A 315 21.64 -3.03 13.41
N ARG A 316 22.67 -3.62 12.76
CA ARG A 316 23.50 -2.96 11.75
C ARG A 316 23.16 -3.48 10.36
N PHE A 317 23.38 -2.65 9.35
CA PHE A 317 23.33 -3.09 7.95
C PHE A 317 24.34 -4.21 7.70
N ILE A 318 24.03 -5.14 6.81
CA ILE A 318 24.95 -6.24 6.45
C ILE A 318 26.28 -5.75 5.86
N THR A 319 26.30 -4.54 5.32
CA THR A 319 27.49 -3.87 4.75
C THR A 319 28.39 -3.23 5.81
N ASP A 320 27.91 -3.08 7.04
CA ASP A 320 28.73 -2.56 8.14
C ASP A 320 29.73 -3.67 8.58
N ALA A 321 31.01 -3.34 8.65
CA ALA A 321 32.06 -4.29 9.05
C ALA A 321 31.83 -4.87 10.46
N ALA A 322 31.15 -4.13 11.36
CA ALA A 322 30.79 -4.59 12.71
C ALA A 322 29.44 -5.30 12.78
N SER A 323 28.82 -5.61 11.64
CA SER A 323 27.49 -6.24 11.59
C SER A 323 27.48 -7.70 12.04
N GLY A 324 28.59 -8.42 11.81
CA GLY A 324 28.66 -9.87 11.99
C GLY A 324 28.02 -10.68 10.86
N TYR A 325 27.77 -10.06 9.70
CA TYR A 325 27.23 -10.75 8.52
C TYR A 325 28.25 -11.73 7.92
N SER A 326 27.76 -12.89 7.49
CA SER A 326 28.56 -13.89 6.76
C SER A 326 27.90 -14.23 5.43
N ALA A 327 28.62 -14.02 4.31
CA ALA A 327 28.16 -14.41 2.99
C ALA A 327 28.03 -15.93 2.80
N ALA A 328 28.73 -16.74 3.63
CA ALA A 328 28.60 -18.19 3.64
C ALA A 328 27.33 -18.68 4.38
N ALA A 329 26.70 -17.82 5.17
CA ALA A 329 25.47 -18.11 5.90
C ALA A 329 24.52 -16.90 5.87
N PRO A 330 24.04 -16.48 4.67
CA PRO A 330 23.47 -15.17 4.44
C PRO A 330 22.12 -14.93 5.16
N TYR A 331 21.48 -15.96 5.65
CA TYR A 331 20.15 -15.88 6.28
C TYR A 331 20.20 -16.02 7.82
N ILE A 332 21.37 -16.30 8.37
CA ILE A 332 21.51 -16.49 9.82
C ILE A 332 21.59 -15.16 10.55
N ASN A 333 20.95 -15.07 11.70
CA ASN A 333 20.96 -13.90 12.59
C ASN A 333 20.49 -12.60 11.89
N ARG A 334 19.53 -12.71 10.99
CA ARG A 334 18.91 -11.57 10.30
C ARG A 334 17.67 -11.09 11.05
N ASP A 335 17.23 -9.88 10.76
CA ASP A 335 15.94 -9.36 11.19
C ASP A 335 14.85 -10.44 11.00
N PRO A 336 14.09 -10.80 12.03
CA PRO A 336 13.07 -11.85 11.94
C PRO A 336 12.03 -11.63 10.85
N ARG A 337 11.78 -10.37 10.47
CA ARG A 337 10.86 -10.04 9.36
C ARG A 337 11.31 -10.61 8.02
N LEU A 338 12.60 -10.90 7.83
CA LEU A 338 13.08 -11.62 6.65
C LEU A 338 12.34 -12.95 6.47
N GLY A 339 12.28 -13.78 7.51
CA GLY A 339 11.62 -15.08 7.45
C GLY A 339 10.08 -15.00 7.34
N PHE A 340 9.47 -13.86 7.76
CA PHE A 340 8.05 -13.62 7.61
C PHE A 340 7.67 -13.04 6.23
N ALA A 341 8.59 -12.37 5.56
CA ALA A 341 8.33 -11.70 4.29
C ALA A 341 8.84 -12.49 3.07
N VAL A 342 9.91 -13.28 3.23
CA VAL A 342 10.65 -13.95 2.15
C VAL A 342 10.86 -15.43 2.47
N MET A 343 10.64 -16.28 1.49
CA MET A 343 11.09 -17.68 1.49
C MET A 343 12.41 -17.77 0.72
N PHE A 344 13.41 -18.33 1.36
CA PHE A 344 14.74 -18.62 0.82
C PHE A 344 15.03 -20.12 0.96
N ASN A 345 16.12 -20.60 0.42
CA ASN A 345 16.50 -22.01 0.47
C ASN A 345 16.51 -22.54 1.92
N GLY A 346 15.81 -23.65 2.15
CA GLY A 346 15.66 -24.25 3.48
C GLY A 346 14.50 -23.67 4.32
N SER A 347 13.78 -22.66 3.84
CA SER A 347 12.57 -22.19 4.51
C SER A 347 11.51 -23.29 4.59
N THR A 348 10.76 -23.32 5.69
CA THR A 348 9.59 -24.21 5.81
C THR A 348 8.33 -23.44 5.42
N PHE A 349 7.52 -24.00 4.53
CA PHE A 349 6.19 -23.51 4.18
C PHE A 349 5.23 -24.72 4.08
N LYS A 350 4.06 -24.65 4.73
CA LYS A 350 3.09 -25.75 4.80
C LYS A 350 3.75 -27.09 5.14
N SER A 351 4.62 -27.11 6.14
CA SER A 351 5.38 -28.27 6.62
C SER A 351 6.32 -28.93 5.59
N LYS A 352 6.59 -28.26 4.45
CA LYS A 352 7.56 -28.72 3.44
C LYS A 352 8.72 -27.75 3.33
N THR A 353 9.90 -28.27 3.04
CA THR A 353 11.09 -27.45 2.76
C THR A 353 10.96 -26.82 1.38
N VAL A 354 11.31 -25.55 1.26
CA VAL A 354 11.42 -24.81 -0.01
C VAL A 354 12.86 -24.95 -0.48
N ASP A 355 13.08 -25.55 -1.65
CA ASP A 355 14.38 -25.89 -2.19
C ASP A 355 14.70 -25.00 -3.41
N THR A 356 15.26 -23.80 -3.14
CA THR A 356 15.54 -22.81 -4.21
C THR A 356 16.95 -22.94 -4.81
N TYR A 357 17.76 -23.93 -4.39
CA TYR A 357 19.06 -24.21 -5.00
C TYR A 357 18.91 -24.70 -6.44
N VAL A 358 19.97 -24.57 -7.24
CA VAL A 358 19.99 -25.06 -8.63
C VAL A 358 19.75 -26.58 -8.66
N GLY A 359 18.71 -27.01 -9.36
CA GLY A 359 18.25 -28.40 -9.39
C GLY A 359 17.29 -28.76 -8.25
N GLY A 360 17.03 -27.86 -7.29
CA GLY A 360 15.95 -28.02 -6.30
C GLY A 360 14.56 -27.83 -6.92
N LYS A 361 13.53 -28.39 -6.27
CA LYS A 361 12.16 -28.39 -6.80
C LYS A 361 11.55 -26.99 -7.00
N ASP A 362 12.05 -26.00 -6.28
CA ASP A 362 11.64 -24.59 -6.35
C ASP A 362 12.76 -23.69 -6.94
N GLY A 363 13.82 -24.30 -7.48
CA GLY A 363 15.06 -23.64 -7.88
C GLY A 363 14.99 -22.89 -9.20
N LEU A 364 16.02 -22.10 -9.46
CA LEU A 364 16.22 -21.37 -10.71
C LEU A 364 16.14 -22.31 -11.92
N GLY A 365 15.30 -21.97 -12.90
CA GLY A 365 15.23 -22.70 -14.18
C GLY A 365 14.48 -24.04 -14.12
N THR A 366 13.88 -24.43 -12.99
CA THR A 366 13.13 -25.69 -12.88
C THR A 366 11.94 -25.74 -13.84
N ASN A 367 11.22 -24.63 -13.99
CA ASN A 367 10.20 -24.42 -15.02
C ASN A 367 10.03 -22.93 -15.32
N VAL A 368 9.11 -22.58 -16.25
CA VAL A 368 8.86 -21.19 -16.67
C VAL A 368 8.40 -20.28 -15.52
N ASN A 369 7.71 -20.81 -14.53
CA ASN A 369 7.21 -20.08 -13.36
C ASN A 369 8.17 -20.09 -12.15
N ALA A 370 9.31 -20.79 -12.27
CA ALA A 370 10.32 -20.84 -11.22
C ALA A 370 10.85 -19.45 -10.90
N THR A 371 11.27 -19.27 -9.66
CA THR A 371 11.87 -18.02 -9.21
C THR A 371 12.97 -17.54 -10.17
N LYS A 372 13.04 -16.24 -10.40
CA LYS A 372 14.12 -15.59 -11.17
C LYS A 372 15.25 -15.10 -10.26
N THR A 373 15.00 -15.01 -8.95
CA THR A 373 15.93 -14.41 -7.98
C THR A 373 16.48 -15.40 -6.96
N GLY A 374 15.94 -16.63 -6.88
CA GLY A 374 16.26 -17.59 -5.83
C GLY A 374 15.39 -17.43 -4.57
N TYR A 375 14.37 -16.57 -4.62
CA TYR A 375 13.47 -16.26 -3.52
C TYR A 375 12.01 -16.31 -3.94
N TYR A 376 11.10 -16.49 -2.97
CA TYR A 376 9.66 -16.32 -3.12
C TYR A 376 9.11 -15.42 -2.02
N MET A 377 8.05 -14.69 -2.31
CA MET A 377 7.35 -13.90 -1.31
C MET A 377 6.59 -14.81 -0.33
N ARG A 378 6.56 -14.43 0.97
CA ARG A 378 5.80 -15.14 2.02
C ARG A 378 4.73 -14.28 2.67
N LYS A 379 4.93 -12.95 2.72
CA LYS A 379 4.23 -12.01 3.59
C LYS A 379 2.72 -12.19 3.68
N PHE A 380 2.05 -12.47 2.56
CA PHE A 380 0.59 -12.56 2.47
C PHE A 380 0.06 -14.00 2.36
N LEU A 381 0.94 -15.00 2.42
CA LEU A 381 0.57 -16.38 2.18
C LEU A 381 0.12 -17.06 3.46
N ALA A 382 -1.12 -17.55 3.48
CA ALA A 382 -1.69 -18.30 4.59
C ALA A 382 -1.33 -19.78 4.45
N GLU A 383 -0.53 -20.32 5.37
CA GLU A 383 -0.16 -21.74 5.36
C GLU A 383 -1.35 -22.68 5.58
N ALA A 384 -2.41 -22.20 6.27
CA ALA A 384 -3.65 -22.94 6.47
C ALA A 384 -4.55 -22.99 5.24
N ALA A 385 -4.32 -22.13 4.22
CA ALA A 385 -5.10 -22.17 2.99
C ALA A 385 -4.85 -23.47 2.24
N VAL A 386 -5.91 -24.13 1.78
CA VAL A 386 -5.85 -25.35 0.98
C VAL A 386 -6.25 -24.99 -0.46
N TRP A 387 -5.39 -25.34 -1.40
CA TRP A 387 -5.67 -25.25 -2.82
C TRP A 387 -5.04 -26.47 -3.51
N ASN A 388 -5.87 -27.37 -3.97
CA ASN A 388 -5.48 -28.52 -4.79
C ASN A 388 -6.66 -28.96 -5.62
N THR A 389 -6.47 -29.97 -6.46
CA THR A 389 -7.53 -30.52 -7.34
C THR A 389 -8.71 -31.11 -6.57
N SER A 390 -8.55 -31.43 -5.28
CA SER A 390 -9.55 -32.16 -4.49
C SER A 390 -10.25 -31.29 -3.43
N ALA A 391 -9.64 -30.16 -3.01
CA ALA A 391 -10.20 -29.27 -1.98
C ALA A 391 -9.67 -27.84 -2.11
N ASN A 392 -10.59 -26.87 -2.02
CA ASN A 392 -10.26 -25.45 -1.98
C ASN A 392 -10.84 -24.81 -0.73
N THR A 393 -9.97 -24.25 0.11
CA THR A 393 -10.38 -23.35 1.19
C THR A 393 -10.18 -21.92 0.72
N ASN A 394 -11.26 -21.27 0.33
CA ASN A 394 -11.19 -19.87 -0.01
C ASN A 394 -11.02 -19.03 1.25
N VAL A 395 -10.05 -18.12 1.25
CA VAL A 395 -9.77 -17.21 2.35
C VAL A 395 -10.12 -15.79 1.91
N ARG A 396 -10.95 -15.12 2.72
CA ARG A 396 -11.26 -13.72 2.50
C ARG A 396 -10.17 -12.87 3.15
N LYS A 397 -9.22 -12.37 2.35
CA LYS A 397 -8.13 -11.51 2.81
C LYS A 397 -8.46 -10.04 2.61
N PRO A 398 -8.19 -9.17 3.60
CA PRO A 398 -8.25 -7.74 3.39
C PRO A 398 -6.97 -7.25 2.71
N TRP A 399 -7.08 -6.28 1.83
CA TRP A 399 -5.93 -5.44 1.47
C TRP A 399 -5.85 -4.29 2.48
N VAL A 400 -4.78 -4.27 3.27
CA VAL A 400 -4.55 -3.24 4.29
C VAL A 400 -4.08 -1.96 3.60
N VAL A 401 -4.89 -0.91 3.63
CA VAL A 401 -4.61 0.37 2.99
C VAL A 401 -3.82 1.30 3.92
N PHE A 402 -4.23 1.36 5.19
CA PHE A 402 -3.57 2.14 6.24
C PHE A 402 -3.39 1.29 7.50
N ARG A 403 -2.19 1.35 8.10
CA ARG A 403 -1.88 0.72 9.38
C ARG A 403 -0.98 1.60 10.25
N TYR A 404 -1.02 1.37 11.55
CA TYR A 404 -0.37 2.25 12.53
C TYR A 404 1.15 2.34 12.37
N ALA A 405 1.82 1.26 11.95
CA ALA A 405 3.26 1.31 11.68
C ALA A 405 3.62 2.35 10.59
N GLU A 406 2.79 2.49 9.55
CA GLU A 406 3.00 3.55 8.56
C GLU A 406 2.88 4.94 9.20
N THR A 407 1.91 5.16 10.09
CA THR A 407 1.75 6.44 10.79
C THR A 407 3.00 6.80 11.60
N LEU A 408 3.57 5.82 12.32
CA LEU A 408 4.83 6.02 13.05
C LEU A 408 5.99 6.38 12.13
N LEU A 409 6.09 5.74 10.97
CA LEU A 409 7.14 6.01 9.97
C LEU A 409 6.93 7.34 9.25
N ASN A 410 5.68 7.72 8.97
CA ASN A 410 5.35 9.03 8.41
C ASN A 410 5.74 10.16 9.37
N TYR A 411 5.43 9.98 10.66
CA TYR A 411 5.85 10.91 11.71
C TYR A 411 7.37 11.02 11.82
N ALA A 412 8.05 9.88 11.89
CA ALA A 412 9.51 9.85 12.04
C ALA A 412 10.23 10.52 10.86
N GLU A 413 9.82 10.20 9.62
CA GLU A 413 10.37 10.79 8.40
C GLU A 413 10.13 12.30 8.38
N ALA A 414 8.88 12.72 8.53
CA ALA A 414 8.51 14.13 8.44
C ALA A 414 9.18 14.97 9.51
N LEU A 415 9.23 14.49 10.75
CA LEU A 415 9.85 15.22 11.87
C LEU A 415 11.37 15.31 11.70
N ASN A 416 12.05 14.25 11.24
CA ASN A 416 13.47 14.28 10.92
C ASN A 416 13.77 15.28 9.81
N GLU A 417 12.94 15.35 8.78
CA GLU A 417 13.12 16.31 7.68
C GLU A 417 12.84 17.76 8.12
N ALA A 418 11.87 17.98 9.00
CA ALA A 418 11.54 19.31 9.52
C ALA A 418 12.60 19.84 10.50
N GLN A 419 13.05 19.02 11.44
CA GLN A 419 13.79 19.48 12.63
C GLN A 419 15.20 18.88 12.77
N GLY A 420 15.55 17.86 11.94
CA GLY A 420 16.87 17.23 11.98
C GLY A 420 17.19 16.60 13.34
N VAL A 421 18.45 16.71 13.73
CA VAL A 421 18.98 16.09 14.97
C VAL A 421 18.29 16.60 16.24
N GLY A 422 17.71 17.80 16.22
CA GLY A 422 16.97 18.35 17.36
C GLY A 422 15.76 17.49 17.78
N ALA A 423 15.20 16.73 16.85
CA ALA A 423 14.08 15.82 17.10
C ALA A 423 14.49 14.35 17.19
N ALA A 424 15.79 14.01 17.20
CA ALA A 424 16.27 12.63 17.11
C ALA A 424 15.62 11.70 18.15
N THR A 425 15.42 12.17 19.38
CA THR A 425 14.79 11.37 20.46
C THR A 425 13.37 10.95 20.08
N GLN A 426 12.52 11.89 19.62
CA GLN A 426 11.14 11.59 19.25
C GLN A 426 11.08 10.71 17.99
N VAL A 427 11.93 11.01 17.01
CA VAL A 427 12.05 10.25 15.75
C VAL A 427 12.42 8.81 16.03
N LEU A 428 13.49 8.58 16.78
CA LEU A 428 13.94 7.23 17.11
C LEU A 428 12.96 6.48 18.01
N ALA A 429 12.27 7.18 18.92
CA ALA A 429 11.23 6.57 19.75
C ALA A 429 10.08 5.99 18.89
N ALA A 430 9.65 6.69 17.83
CA ALA A 430 8.62 6.18 16.92
C ALA A 430 9.10 4.95 16.15
N VAL A 431 10.31 4.97 15.59
CA VAL A 431 10.92 3.84 14.88
C VAL A 431 11.12 2.64 15.82
N ASN A 432 11.56 2.89 17.04
CA ASN A 432 11.85 1.86 18.03
C ASN A 432 10.59 1.12 18.52
N GLN A 433 9.40 1.71 18.44
CA GLN A 433 8.16 0.98 18.69
C GLN A 433 8.02 -0.18 17.68
N ILE A 434 8.30 0.06 16.40
CA ILE A 434 8.23 -0.96 15.33
C ILE A 434 9.30 -2.04 15.58
N ARG A 435 10.53 -1.63 15.84
CA ARG A 435 11.67 -2.52 16.08
C ARG A 435 11.47 -3.39 17.32
N GLY A 436 10.84 -2.85 18.35
CA GLY A 436 10.52 -3.54 19.60
C GLY A 436 9.29 -4.45 19.56
N ARG A 437 8.57 -4.55 18.42
CA ARG A 437 7.38 -5.40 18.27
C ARG A 437 7.70 -6.85 18.70
N THR A 438 6.78 -7.48 19.41
CA THR A 438 6.88 -8.92 19.77
C THR A 438 7.13 -9.76 18.51
N GLY A 439 8.11 -10.65 18.56
CA GLY A 439 8.52 -11.49 17.43
C GLY A 439 9.48 -10.80 16.45
N VAL A 440 9.61 -9.49 16.47
CA VAL A 440 10.62 -8.71 15.73
C VAL A 440 11.85 -8.49 16.61
N ALA A 441 11.70 -7.80 17.73
CA ALA A 441 12.72 -7.65 18.78
C ALA A 441 14.12 -7.29 18.23
N MET A 442 14.18 -6.28 17.36
CA MET A 442 15.43 -5.71 16.87
C MET A 442 16.02 -4.74 17.89
N PRO A 443 17.36 -4.58 17.96
CA PRO A 443 17.99 -3.55 18.80
C PRO A 443 17.37 -2.17 18.53
N ALA A 444 17.09 -1.46 19.61
CA ALA A 444 16.63 -0.07 19.52
C ALA A 444 17.70 0.81 18.85
N LEU A 445 17.28 1.69 17.94
CA LEU A 445 18.18 2.70 17.37
C LEU A 445 18.53 3.74 18.42
N GLN A 446 19.80 4.12 18.47
CA GLN A 446 20.34 5.10 19.41
C GLN A 446 21.52 5.86 18.81
N THR A 447 21.78 7.07 19.31
CA THR A 447 22.82 7.98 18.78
C THR A 447 23.97 8.24 19.75
N THR A 448 23.97 7.63 20.93
CA THR A 448 24.87 7.98 22.03
C THR A 448 26.06 7.06 22.20
N ASN A 449 25.98 5.79 21.77
CA ASN A 449 27.02 4.80 21.92
C ASN A 449 27.47 4.23 20.56
N PRO A 450 28.54 4.74 19.94
CA PRO A 450 29.01 4.27 18.62
C PRO A 450 29.35 2.78 18.55
N ALA A 451 29.81 2.19 19.64
CA ALA A 451 30.13 0.76 19.72
C ALA A 451 28.88 -0.10 20.04
N GLY A 452 27.77 0.52 20.42
CA GLY A 452 26.57 -0.18 20.84
C GLY A 452 25.74 -0.69 19.67
N ASN A 453 24.87 -1.63 19.98
CA ASN A 453 23.88 -2.14 19.04
C ASN A 453 22.89 -1.04 18.66
N GLY A 454 22.43 -1.07 17.40
CA GLY A 454 21.48 -0.08 16.88
C GLY A 454 22.05 1.34 16.73
N TYR A 455 23.38 1.50 16.76
CA TYR A 455 23.97 2.84 16.62
C TYR A 455 23.65 3.49 15.28
N VAL A 456 23.31 4.77 15.35
CA VAL A 456 23.09 5.67 14.21
C VAL A 456 23.90 6.94 14.48
N ALA A 457 24.68 7.38 13.51
CA ALA A 457 25.37 8.66 13.64
C ALA A 457 24.36 9.79 13.88
N PRO A 458 24.64 10.76 14.79
CA PRO A 458 23.72 11.84 15.12
C PRO A 458 23.71 12.93 14.04
N THR A 459 23.35 12.53 12.82
CA THR A 459 23.13 13.43 11.68
C THR A 459 21.76 13.20 11.07
N LYS A 460 21.18 14.25 10.48
CA LYS A 460 19.88 14.16 9.80
C LYS A 460 19.89 13.07 8.72
N GLU A 461 21.00 12.97 7.98
CA GLU A 461 21.17 12.04 6.87
C GLU A 461 21.23 10.58 7.35
N ALA A 462 22.01 10.30 8.38
CA ALA A 462 22.12 8.95 8.92
C ALA A 462 20.79 8.48 9.55
N ILE A 463 20.09 9.37 10.25
CA ILE A 463 18.76 9.08 10.80
C ILE A 463 17.75 8.86 9.65
N ARG A 464 17.79 9.68 8.58
CA ARG A 464 16.97 9.50 7.36
C ARG A 464 17.18 8.13 6.73
N GLU A 465 18.43 7.71 6.57
CA GLU A 465 18.77 6.40 6.01
C GLU A 465 18.14 5.26 6.83
N ARG A 466 18.23 5.33 8.16
CA ARG A 466 17.64 4.33 9.05
C ARG A 466 16.10 4.31 8.99
N ILE A 467 15.45 5.48 8.95
CA ILE A 467 13.99 5.58 8.78
C ILE A 467 13.57 4.96 7.45
N ARG A 468 14.26 5.29 6.35
CA ARG A 468 13.95 4.78 5.01
C ARG A 468 14.15 3.27 4.91
N ASN A 469 15.20 2.74 5.56
CA ASN A 469 15.41 1.30 5.62
C ASN A 469 14.34 0.61 6.48
N GLU A 470 14.01 1.16 7.65
CA GLU A 470 12.92 0.60 8.48
C GLU A 470 11.60 0.61 7.73
N ARG A 471 11.30 1.69 7.00
CA ARG A 471 10.12 1.79 6.13
C ARG A 471 10.15 0.73 5.02
N ARG A 472 11.29 0.51 4.37
CA ARG A 472 11.46 -0.52 3.35
C ARG A 472 11.20 -1.93 3.89
N VAL A 473 11.75 -2.26 5.06
CA VAL A 473 11.61 -3.58 5.70
C VAL A 473 10.21 -3.80 6.25
N GLU A 474 9.68 -2.82 6.97
CA GLU A 474 8.36 -2.93 7.61
C GLU A 474 7.22 -2.99 6.60
N LEU A 475 7.26 -2.12 5.59
CA LEU A 475 6.19 -1.96 4.59
C LEU A 475 6.48 -2.70 3.26
N CYS A 476 7.43 -3.64 3.23
CA CYS A 476 7.77 -4.37 2.02
C CYS A 476 6.53 -5.04 1.40
N PHE A 477 6.43 -5.01 0.08
CA PHE A 477 5.34 -5.56 -0.75
C PHE A 477 3.95 -4.92 -0.52
N GLU A 478 3.85 -3.85 0.30
CA GLU A 478 2.62 -3.09 0.53
C GLU A 478 2.50 -1.86 -0.41
N GLU A 479 3.16 -1.87 -1.55
CA GLU A 479 3.23 -0.82 -2.59
C GLU A 479 4.00 0.46 -2.21
N HIS A 480 4.41 0.62 -0.95
CA HIS A 480 5.04 1.86 -0.50
C HIS A 480 6.34 2.16 -1.24
N ARG A 481 7.23 1.17 -1.41
CA ARG A 481 8.56 1.37 -2.03
C ARG A 481 8.50 1.99 -3.42
N PHE A 482 7.55 1.57 -4.25
CA PHE A 482 7.37 2.09 -5.61
C PHE A 482 7.15 3.60 -5.62
N TYR A 483 6.32 4.11 -4.70
CA TYR A 483 6.04 5.54 -4.58
C TYR A 483 7.07 6.28 -3.73
N ASP A 484 7.64 5.66 -2.70
CA ASP A 484 8.64 6.27 -1.82
C ASP A 484 9.88 6.70 -2.60
N VAL A 485 10.44 5.82 -3.44
CA VAL A 485 11.60 6.14 -4.28
C VAL A 485 11.30 7.28 -5.26
N ARG A 486 10.07 7.33 -5.79
CA ARG A 486 9.62 8.42 -6.67
C ARG A 486 9.47 9.73 -5.93
N ARG A 487 8.76 9.75 -4.80
CA ARG A 487 8.57 10.99 -4.02
C ARG A 487 9.89 11.52 -3.43
N TRP A 488 10.85 10.66 -3.13
CA TRP A 488 12.20 11.05 -2.69
C TRP A 488 13.08 11.55 -3.84
N LYS A 489 12.66 11.45 -5.11
CA LYS A 489 13.45 11.78 -6.31
C LYS A 489 14.71 10.93 -6.45
N GLU A 490 14.65 9.67 -6.04
CA GLU A 490 15.77 8.72 -6.10
C GLU A 490 15.58 7.63 -7.18
N GLY A 491 14.57 7.77 -8.06
CA GLY A 491 14.25 6.79 -9.09
C GLY A 491 15.40 6.50 -10.04
N GLU A 492 16.07 7.54 -10.52
CA GLU A 492 17.19 7.42 -11.48
C GLU A 492 18.42 6.75 -10.86
N THR A 493 18.65 6.91 -9.56
CA THR A 493 19.77 6.28 -8.85
C THR A 493 19.44 4.89 -8.29
N THR A 494 18.17 4.60 -8.03
CA THR A 494 17.73 3.34 -7.43
C THR A 494 17.33 2.32 -8.49
N PHE A 495 16.50 2.72 -9.47
CA PHE A 495 15.89 1.79 -10.43
C PHE A 495 16.71 1.59 -11.71
N ASN A 496 17.82 2.32 -11.93
CA ASN A 496 18.77 2.04 -13.00
C ASN A 496 19.93 1.11 -12.57
N LYS A 497 19.92 0.64 -11.31
CA LYS A 497 20.86 -0.38 -10.87
C LYS A 497 20.38 -1.76 -11.34
N PRO A 498 21.30 -2.66 -11.72
CA PRO A 498 20.94 -4.05 -11.97
C PRO A 498 20.21 -4.65 -10.76
N VAL A 499 19.14 -5.35 -11.02
CA VAL A 499 18.41 -6.12 -10.00
C VAL A 499 19.09 -7.48 -9.89
N THR A 500 19.41 -7.89 -8.66
CA THR A 500 20.16 -9.12 -8.41
C THR A 500 19.34 -10.18 -7.69
N GLY A 501 19.79 -11.41 -7.80
CA GLY A 501 19.28 -12.59 -7.12
C GLY A 501 20.40 -13.40 -6.51
N MET A 502 20.07 -14.51 -5.86
CA MET A 502 21.00 -15.45 -5.24
C MET A 502 20.95 -16.79 -5.97
N ARG A 503 22.06 -17.16 -6.62
CA ARG A 503 22.28 -18.51 -7.11
C ARG A 503 22.84 -19.35 -5.97
N ILE A 504 22.14 -20.43 -5.64
CA ILE A 504 22.49 -21.34 -4.56
C ILE A 504 22.87 -22.67 -5.18
N THR A 505 24.06 -23.16 -4.92
CA THR A 505 24.58 -24.43 -5.46
C THR A 505 24.80 -25.41 -4.32
N LEU A 506 24.20 -26.59 -4.44
CA LEU A 506 24.43 -27.72 -3.52
C LEU A 506 25.81 -28.32 -3.83
N THR A 507 26.72 -28.31 -2.86
CA THR A 507 28.10 -28.82 -3.02
C THR A 507 28.35 -30.14 -2.29
N ALA A 508 27.58 -30.41 -1.24
CA ALA A 508 27.51 -31.66 -0.51
C ALA A 508 26.15 -31.75 0.20
N PRO A 509 25.75 -32.89 0.76
CA PRO A 509 24.49 -32.98 1.49
C PRO A 509 24.34 -31.86 2.50
N ASN A 510 23.28 -31.04 2.34
CA ASN A 510 22.96 -29.86 3.17
C ASN A 510 24.06 -28.76 3.19
N THR A 511 24.99 -28.77 2.24
CA THR A 511 26.07 -27.76 2.13
C THR A 511 25.88 -26.95 0.86
N PHE A 512 25.81 -25.64 0.99
CA PHE A 512 25.48 -24.73 -0.10
C PHE A 512 26.54 -23.63 -0.26
N THR A 513 26.76 -23.24 -1.50
CA THR A 513 27.46 -22.00 -1.82
C THR A 513 26.47 -20.98 -2.38
N TYR A 514 26.77 -19.70 -2.16
CA TYR A 514 25.89 -18.58 -2.45
C TYR A 514 26.61 -17.60 -3.37
N GLN A 515 26.01 -17.26 -4.51
CA GLN A 515 26.56 -16.34 -5.47
C GLN A 515 25.49 -15.35 -5.93
N THR A 516 25.71 -14.07 -5.72
CA THR A 516 24.86 -13.02 -6.30
C THR A 516 25.05 -12.99 -7.82
N PHE A 517 23.95 -12.82 -8.56
CA PHE A 517 23.96 -12.71 -10.02
C PHE A 517 22.94 -11.68 -10.50
N ASN A 518 23.19 -11.10 -11.68
CA ASN A 518 22.24 -10.17 -12.32
C ASN A 518 21.03 -10.94 -12.85
N VAL A 519 19.83 -10.44 -12.52
CA VAL A 519 18.55 -10.98 -12.98
C VAL A 519 18.02 -10.16 -14.15
N GLU A 520 17.99 -8.84 -14.01
CA GLU A 520 17.52 -7.91 -15.03
C GLU A 520 18.14 -6.52 -14.86
N ASP A 521 18.28 -5.82 -15.98
CA ASP A 521 18.57 -4.40 -16.00
C ASP A 521 17.27 -3.61 -16.16
N ARG A 522 17.19 -2.46 -15.51
CA ARG A 522 16.01 -1.60 -15.53
C ARG A 522 16.31 -0.23 -16.11
N VAL A 523 15.28 0.40 -16.63
CA VAL A 523 15.36 1.73 -17.24
C VAL A 523 14.37 2.66 -16.53
N PHE A 524 14.91 3.67 -15.87
CA PHE A 524 14.16 4.73 -15.25
C PHE A 524 14.71 6.09 -15.67
N THR A 525 13.88 6.94 -16.19
CA THR A 525 14.25 8.30 -16.62
C THR A 525 13.40 9.34 -15.90
N SER A 526 13.72 10.62 -16.04
CA SER A 526 13.00 11.72 -15.37
C SER A 526 11.48 11.73 -15.63
N LYS A 527 11.02 11.24 -16.79
CA LYS A 527 9.57 11.12 -17.07
C LYS A 527 8.87 10.11 -16.14
N ASN A 528 9.58 9.07 -15.69
CA ASN A 528 8.99 7.94 -14.95
C ASN A 528 8.65 8.26 -13.48
N TYR A 529 8.93 9.49 -13.02
CA TYR A 529 8.45 9.95 -11.70
C TYR A 529 6.93 10.09 -11.65
N LEU A 530 6.30 10.41 -12.78
CA LEU A 530 4.84 10.50 -12.91
C LEU A 530 4.35 9.51 -13.98
N PHE A 531 3.11 9.11 -13.86
CA PHE A 531 2.45 8.25 -14.84
C PHE A 531 2.09 9.05 -16.10
N PRO A 532 2.19 8.45 -17.29
CA PRO A 532 1.60 9.04 -18.49
C PRO A 532 0.08 9.03 -18.34
N ILE A 533 -0.56 10.13 -18.75
CA ILE A 533 -2.01 10.12 -18.97
C ILE A 533 -2.26 9.34 -20.25
N ALA A 534 -3.20 8.39 -20.21
CA ALA A 534 -3.50 7.55 -21.36
C ALA A 534 -3.94 8.40 -22.57
N GLN A 535 -3.47 8.06 -23.77
CA GLN A 535 -3.74 8.81 -25.00
C GLN A 535 -5.25 8.97 -25.26
N VAL A 536 -6.02 7.95 -24.89
CA VAL A 536 -7.50 7.99 -25.05
C VAL A 536 -8.15 9.08 -24.22
N GLU A 537 -7.58 9.43 -23.05
CA GLU A 537 -8.11 10.51 -22.21
C GLU A 537 -7.72 11.89 -22.75
N LEU A 538 -6.49 12.04 -23.24
CA LEU A 538 -6.04 13.27 -23.90
C LEU A 538 -6.86 13.58 -25.17
N ASN A 539 -7.23 12.56 -25.92
CA ASN A 539 -8.04 12.72 -27.13
C ASN A 539 -9.48 13.19 -26.82
N LYS A 540 -9.99 12.87 -25.62
CA LYS A 540 -11.34 13.30 -25.17
C LYS A 540 -11.34 14.76 -24.65
N ALA A 541 -10.22 15.23 -24.11
CA ALA A 541 -10.12 16.51 -23.44
C ALA A 541 -8.81 17.23 -23.85
N PRO A 542 -8.82 18.06 -24.92
CA PRO A 542 -7.63 18.77 -25.42
C PRO A 542 -6.98 19.73 -24.40
N ALA A 543 -7.74 20.26 -23.44
CA ALA A 543 -7.20 21.06 -22.34
C ALA A 543 -6.37 20.24 -21.33
N LEU A 544 -6.53 18.92 -21.33
CA LEU A 544 -5.79 18.00 -20.48
C LEU A 544 -4.35 17.84 -21.01
N LYS A 545 -3.38 18.43 -20.33
CA LYS A 545 -1.97 18.37 -20.75
C LYS A 545 -1.29 17.10 -20.22
N GLN A 546 -0.46 16.51 -21.05
CA GLN A 546 0.36 15.33 -20.69
C GLN A 546 1.43 15.68 -19.64
N ASN A 547 1.88 14.69 -18.89
CA ASN A 547 3.05 14.81 -18.02
C ASN A 547 4.34 14.96 -18.85
N PRO A 548 5.34 15.72 -18.35
CA PRO A 548 6.58 15.97 -19.07
C PRO A 548 7.30 14.67 -19.50
N GLY A 549 7.85 14.67 -20.72
CA GLY A 549 8.63 13.57 -21.28
C GLY A 549 7.82 12.44 -21.92
N TYR A 550 6.50 12.58 -22.02
CA TYR A 550 5.60 11.63 -22.69
C TYR A 550 4.94 12.20 -23.96
N ASN A 551 5.52 13.22 -24.54
CA ASN A 551 5.00 13.87 -25.78
C ASN A 551 5.25 12.98 -26.99
#